data_d304adb1d237c9c04e9fc8606cec4c57
#
_entry.id   d304adb1d237c9c04e9fc8606cec4c57
#
_cell.length_a   1.000
_cell.length_b   1.000
_cell.length_c   1.000
_cell.angle_alpha   90.00
_cell.angle_beta   90.00
_cell.angle_gamma   90.00
#
_symmetry.space_group_name_H-M   'P 1'
#
loop_
_entity.id
_entity.type
_entity.pdbx_description
1 polymer ?
#
loop_
_entity_poly.entity_id
_entity_poly.type
_entity_poly.pdbx_seq_one_letter_code
_entity_poly.pdbx_strand_id
1 'polypeptide(L)'
;MRRLRRAKIVATLGPASSSAEMIARLFEAGADVFRINMSHTSQERMRELVGMIRTVERDTSRPIGVLIDLQGPKLRLGTFTGGAVMVKTGDSFVLDSDPAPGDATRAYLPQPEIFVTIKPGHTLLIDDGKVRLTVSEAEPKRIVTRVVIGGKLSDRKGVSLPDTTIPFSALADKDRSDLEAALQVGIDWVALSFIQRPEDIAEAKKITRGRAAVMAKIEKPQAVHRLAEIIDLADALMVARGDLGVEMPLEKVPGVQKQMTRAGRVAGKPVVVATQMLESMINSPVPTRAEVSDVATAIFEGADAVMLSAESAAGNYPMQAVATMNRIAEEVEGDALYRNIIAAQRAAPEATGADAIADAARQIADTLDLAAVICWTSSGSTALRVARERPRSPIVALSPNISTGRRLAVVWGVHCVVTEDAHDQDDMVERACRIAVRESFAKPGQRVIVVAGVPLGTPGATNMLRIAYIGADAAKN
;
A
#
# COMPACT_ATOMS: atom_id res chain seq x y z
N MET A 1 17.99 5.29 13.56
CA MET A 1 17.83 3.80 13.48
C MET A 1 17.78 3.38 12.01
N ARG A 2 18.74 2.57 11.54
CA ARG A 2 18.82 2.07 10.17
C ARG A 2 18.12 0.72 10.07
N ARG A 3 17.25 0.51 9.06
CA ARG A 3 16.71 -0.81 8.73
C ARG A 3 17.74 -1.59 7.91
N LEU A 4 17.93 -2.87 8.18
CA LEU A 4 18.80 -3.73 7.38
C LEU A 4 18.10 -4.19 6.10
N ARG A 5 16.80 -4.48 6.19
CA ARG A 5 15.95 -4.79 5.02
C ARG A 5 15.63 -3.56 4.18
N ARG A 6 15.18 -3.79 2.97
CA ARG A 6 14.79 -2.78 1.98
C ARG A 6 13.29 -2.75 1.73
N ALA A 7 12.61 -3.91 1.66
CA ALA A 7 11.16 -3.97 1.63
C ALA A 7 10.58 -3.31 2.89
N LYS A 8 9.48 -2.57 2.75
CA LYS A 8 8.88 -1.80 3.84
C LYS A 8 7.78 -2.60 4.53
N ILE A 9 7.45 -2.21 5.76
CA ILE A 9 6.36 -2.82 6.52
C ILE A 9 5.31 -1.76 6.83
N VAL A 10 4.08 -2.05 6.41
CA VAL A 10 2.89 -1.29 6.76
C VAL A 10 2.18 -2.03 7.89
N ALA A 11 2.04 -1.39 9.06
CA ALA A 11 1.33 -1.96 10.20
C ALA A 11 -0.01 -1.24 10.40
N THR A 12 -1.11 -2.01 10.49
CA THR A 12 -2.42 -1.43 10.76
C THR A 12 -2.59 -1.21 12.25
N LEU A 13 -3.04 -0.02 12.63
CA LEU A 13 -3.40 0.33 14.00
C LEU A 13 -4.85 -0.06 14.30
N GLY A 14 -5.07 -0.51 15.53
CA GLY A 14 -6.37 -0.91 16.03
C GLY A 14 -6.34 -1.14 17.54
N PRO A 15 -7.32 -1.83 18.13
CA PRO A 15 -7.44 -1.98 19.59
C PRO A 15 -6.15 -2.49 20.27
N ALA A 16 -5.42 -3.40 19.64
CA ALA A 16 -4.18 -3.97 20.21
C ALA A 16 -2.95 -3.06 20.07
N SER A 17 -3.01 -2.00 19.26
CA SER A 17 -1.84 -1.20 18.87
C SER A 17 -2.07 0.32 18.89
N SER A 18 -3.04 0.78 19.66
CA SER A 18 -3.51 2.17 19.65
C SER A 18 -2.99 3.05 20.79
N SER A 19 -1.95 2.64 21.52
CA SER A 19 -1.24 3.47 22.48
C SER A 19 0.06 4.05 21.90
N ALA A 20 0.52 5.21 22.37
CA ALA A 20 1.77 5.82 21.93
C ALA A 20 2.97 4.89 22.16
N GLU A 21 3.01 4.21 23.31
CA GLU A 21 4.04 3.23 23.64
C GLU A 21 4.05 2.06 22.63
N MET A 22 2.88 1.49 22.32
CA MET A 22 2.81 0.38 21.36
C MET A 22 3.19 0.84 19.94
N ILE A 23 2.79 2.03 19.52
CA ILE A 23 3.20 2.61 18.23
C ILE A 23 4.73 2.73 18.15
N ALA A 24 5.37 3.22 19.22
CA ALA A 24 6.84 3.32 19.30
C ALA A 24 7.48 1.93 19.20
N ARG A 25 6.98 0.95 19.95
CA ARG A 25 7.47 -0.44 19.92
C ARG A 25 7.28 -1.12 18.56
N LEU A 26 6.16 -0.88 17.88
CA LEU A 26 5.93 -1.38 16.51
C LEU A 26 6.89 -0.74 15.51
N PHE A 27 7.14 0.57 15.66
CA PHE A 27 8.15 1.26 14.86
C PHE A 27 9.55 0.68 15.09
N GLU A 28 9.95 0.46 16.33
CA GLU A 28 11.23 -0.17 16.69
C GLU A 28 11.34 -1.61 16.14
N ALA A 29 10.25 -2.39 16.22
CA ALA A 29 10.19 -3.76 15.71
C ALA A 29 10.29 -3.84 14.18
N GLY A 30 10.00 -2.73 13.45
CA GLY A 30 10.17 -2.72 12.01
C GLY A 30 9.11 -1.98 11.20
N ALA A 31 8.01 -1.49 11.76
CA ALA A 31 7.02 -0.74 10.99
C ALA A 31 7.62 0.54 10.40
N ASP A 32 7.32 0.85 9.15
CA ASP A 32 7.74 2.08 8.45
C ASP A 32 6.56 3.01 8.20
N VAL A 33 5.37 2.43 8.00
CA VAL A 33 4.13 3.14 7.72
C VAL A 33 3.04 2.58 8.64
N PHE A 34 2.23 3.45 9.22
CA PHE A 34 1.05 3.06 9.97
C PHE A 34 -0.22 3.29 9.15
N ARG A 35 -1.03 2.23 9.02
CA ARG A 35 -2.33 2.28 8.36
C ARG A 35 -3.44 2.46 9.41
N ILE A 36 -4.36 3.38 9.12
CA ILE A 36 -5.59 3.61 9.89
C ILE A 36 -6.78 3.28 8.99
N ASN A 37 -7.57 2.28 9.39
CA ASN A 37 -8.72 1.81 8.61
C ASN A 37 -9.97 2.57 9.01
N MET A 38 -10.49 3.43 8.14
CA MET A 38 -11.67 4.26 8.39
C MET A 38 -13.00 3.48 8.39
N SER A 39 -12.98 2.19 8.04
CA SER A 39 -14.15 1.33 8.24
C SER A 39 -14.46 1.10 9.72
N HIS A 40 -13.46 1.22 10.61
CA HIS A 40 -13.55 0.89 12.03
C HIS A 40 -13.04 2.00 12.95
N THR A 41 -12.60 3.12 12.40
CA THR A 41 -11.99 4.22 13.15
C THR A 41 -12.80 5.49 12.95
N SER A 42 -13.19 6.19 14.04
CA SER A 42 -13.82 7.50 13.93
C SER A 42 -12.82 8.58 13.55
N GLN A 43 -13.29 9.73 13.09
CA GLN A 43 -12.42 10.85 12.75
C GLN A 43 -11.66 11.38 13.97
N GLU A 44 -12.29 11.39 15.16
CA GLU A 44 -11.64 11.79 16.42
C GLU A 44 -10.49 10.83 16.74
N ARG A 45 -10.77 9.53 16.68
CA ARG A 45 -9.74 8.51 16.95
C ARG A 45 -8.61 8.55 15.94
N MET A 46 -8.91 8.79 14.68
CA MET A 46 -7.90 8.99 13.64
C MET A 46 -6.97 10.17 13.98
N ARG A 47 -7.53 11.32 14.42
CA ARG A 47 -6.71 12.49 14.82
C ARG A 47 -5.77 12.16 15.99
N GLU A 48 -6.27 11.44 17.00
CA GLU A 48 -5.47 11.01 18.14
C GLU A 48 -4.31 10.11 17.70
N LEU A 49 -4.59 9.08 16.87
CA LEU A 49 -3.58 8.15 16.36
C LEU A 49 -2.51 8.85 15.54
N VAL A 50 -2.91 9.77 14.65
CA VAL A 50 -1.95 10.58 13.88
C VAL A 50 -1.08 11.41 14.81
N GLY A 51 -1.66 12.04 15.84
CA GLY A 51 -0.92 12.79 16.85
C GLY A 51 0.15 11.95 17.57
N MET A 52 -0.21 10.72 17.96
CA MET A 52 0.72 9.77 18.60
C MET A 52 1.85 9.36 17.63
N ILE A 53 1.54 9.05 16.37
CA ILE A 53 2.55 8.71 15.36
C ILE A 53 3.52 9.87 15.16
N ARG A 54 3.02 11.12 15.09
CA ARG A 54 3.86 12.31 14.93
C ARG A 54 4.74 12.59 16.16
N THR A 55 4.33 12.16 17.36
CA THR A 55 5.18 12.19 18.55
C THR A 55 6.32 11.18 18.41
N VAL A 56 6.04 9.92 18.09
CA VAL A 56 7.08 8.91 17.85
C VAL A 56 8.05 9.34 16.74
N GLU A 57 7.55 9.96 15.68
CA GLU A 57 8.37 10.51 14.59
C GLU A 57 9.36 11.57 15.08
N ARG A 58 8.92 12.51 15.93
CA ARG A 58 9.80 13.52 16.53
C ARG A 58 10.85 12.90 17.44
N ASP A 59 10.43 11.99 18.32
CA ASP A 59 11.30 11.36 19.31
C ASP A 59 12.39 10.51 18.65
N THR A 60 12.07 9.87 17.53
CA THR A 60 13.01 9.04 16.77
C THR A 60 13.77 9.80 15.68
N SER A 61 13.41 11.05 15.41
CA SER A 61 13.93 11.87 14.31
C SER A 61 13.87 11.15 12.94
N ARG A 62 12.81 10.34 12.72
CA ARG A 62 12.66 9.52 11.51
C ARG A 62 11.27 9.73 10.90
N PRO A 63 11.18 10.11 9.61
CA PRO A 63 9.89 10.23 8.93
C PRO A 63 9.10 8.92 8.99
N ILE A 64 7.85 8.99 9.44
CA ILE A 64 6.92 7.86 9.54
C ILE A 64 5.71 8.13 8.65
N GLY A 65 5.43 7.24 7.70
CA GLY A 65 4.27 7.39 6.81
C GLY A 65 2.95 7.08 7.53
N VAL A 66 1.92 7.89 7.26
CA VAL A 66 0.54 7.63 7.70
C VAL A 66 -0.33 7.38 6.49
N LEU A 67 -0.93 6.20 6.43
CA LEU A 67 -1.84 5.75 5.39
C LEU A 67 -3.25 5.68 5.94
N ILE A 68 -4.16 6.48 5.41
CA ILE A 68 -5.59 6.37 5.67
C ILE A 68 -6.23 5.48 4.61
N ASP A 69 -6.90 4.42 5.04
CA ASP A 69 -7.60 3.48 4.17
C ASP A 69 -9.10 3.72 4.26
N LEU A 70 -9.68 4.26 3.18
CA LEU A 70 -11.09 4.62 3.10
C LEU A 70 -11.96 3.38 2.91
N GLN A 71 -13.18 3.42 3.45
CA GLN A 71 -14.10 2.29 3.44
C GLN A 71 -14.54 1.91 2.02
N GLY A 72 -14.78 2.91 1.17
CA GLY A 72 -15.40 2.74 -0.14
C GLY A 72 -16.88 2.38 -0.09
N PRO A 73 -17.52 2.23 -1.25
CA PRO A 73 -18.94 1.96 -1.38
C PRO A 73 -19.26 0.48 -1.14
N LYS A 74 -19.06 -0.02 0.07
CA LYS A 74 -19.34 -1.42 0.41
C LYS A 74 -20.83 -1.70 0.35
N LEU A 75 -21.24 -2.54 -0.59
CA LEU A 75 -22.61 -3.02 -0.69
C LEU A 75 -22.95 -3.94 0.48
N ARG A 76 -24.15 -3.83 1.04
CA ARG A 76 -24.61 -4.67 2.15
C ARG A 76 -26.09 -5.00 2.00
N LEU A 77 -26.46 -6.19 2.40
CA LEU A 77 -27.87 -6.55 2.59
C LEU A 77 -28.50 -5.74 3.72
N GLY A 78 -29.81 -5.63 3.71
CA GLY A 78 -30.59 -5.16 4.84
C GLY A 78 -30.55 -6.13 6.03
N THR A 79 -31.54 -5.99 6.93
CA THR A 79 -31.70 -6.87 8.08
C THR A 79 -32.67 -8.03 7.77
N PHE A 80 -32.64 -9.07 8.57
CA PHE A 80 -33.51 -10.23 8.45
C PHE A 80 -34.42 -10.37 9.69
N THR A 81 -35.60 -10.88 9.48
CA THR A 81 -36.47 -11.29 10.59
C THR A 81 -35.76 -12.37 11.42
N GLY A 82 -35.54 -12.09 12.71
CA GLY A 82 -34.74 -12.98 13.57
C GLY A 82 -33.22 -12.90 13.35
N GLY A 83 -32.70 -11.90 12.59
CA GLY A 83 -31.30 -11.61 12.46
C GLY A 83 -30.55 -12.47 11.44
N ALA A 84 -31.07 -13.64 11.08
CA ALA A 84 -30.41 -14.52 10.07
C ALA A 84 -31.41 -15.55 9.51
N VAL A 85 -31.12 -16.03 8.31
CA VAL A 85 -31.85 -17.09 7.60
C VAL A 85 -30.91 -18.09 6.97
N MET A 86 -31.38 -19.28 6.65
CA MET A 86 -30.67 -20.29 5.87
C MET A 86 -31.27 -20.39 4.48
N VAL A 87 -30.45 -20.29 3.45
CA VAL A 87 -30.83 -20.54 2.06
C VAL A 87 -30.14 -21.81 1.56
N LYS A 88 -30.85 -22.61 0.76
CA LYS A 88 -30.33 -23.89 0.25
C LYS A 88 -29.96 -23.76 -1.22
N THR A 89 -28.98 -24.51 -1.64
CA THR A 89 -28.61 -24.65 -3.06
C THR A 89 -29.81 -25.10 -3.88
N GLY A 90 -30.08 -24.37 -4.96
CA GLY A 90 -31.22 -24.57 -5.84
C GLY A 90 -32.44 -23.69 -5.52
N ASP A 91 -32.50 -23.07 -4.34
CA ASP A 91 -33.59 -22.16 -4.00
C ASP A 91 -33.61 -20.91 -4.92
N SER A 92 -34.79 -20.34 -5.09
CA SER A 92 -34.97 -18.99 -5.61
C SER A 92 -34.85 -18.00 -4.46
N PHE A 93 -34.05 -16.93 -4.65
CA PHE A 93 -33.87 -15.87 -3.66
C PHE A 93 -33.96 -14.50 -4.33
N VAL A 94 -34.71 -13.59 -3.76
CA VAL A 94 -35.00 -12.28 -4.33
C VAL A 94 -34.21 -11.19 -3.58
N LEU A 95 -33.58 -10.32 -4.32
CA LEU A 95 -33.09 -9.03 -3.80
C LEU A 95 -34.00 -7.93 -4.32
N ASP A 96 -34.51 -7.07 -3.44
CA ASP A 96 -35.43 -6.01 -3.82
C ASP A 96 -35.17 -4.69 -3.07
N SER A 97 -35.88 -3.65 -3.46
CA SER A 97 -35.80 -2.30 -2.90
C SER A 97 -36.72 -2.05 -1.72
N ASP A 98 -37.43 -3.06 -1.21
CA ASP A 98 -38.28 -2.92 -0.04
C ASP A 98 -37.47 -2.99 1.26
N PRO A 99 -37.40 -1.92 2.09
CA PRO A 99 -36.60 -1.87 3.30
C PRO A 99 -37.05 -2.78 4.44
N ALA A 100 -38.20 -3.46 4.29
CA ALA A 100 -38.68 -4.41 5.28
C ALA A 100 -37.65 -5.51 5.54
N PRO A 101 -37.55 -6.04 6.79
CA PRO A 101 -36.67 -7.16 7.10
C PRO A 101 -36.88 -8.34 6.14
N GLY A 102 -35.78 -8.92 5.66
CA GLY A 102 -35.79 -10.08 4.78
C GLY A 102 -36.18 -11.38 5.52
N ASP A 103 -36.36 -12.43 4.74
CA ASP A 103 -36.65 -13.80 5.17
C ASP A 103 -35.89 -14.83 4.32
N ALA A 104 -36.29 -16.10 4.37
CA ALA A 104 -35.64 -17.16 3.58
C ALA A 104 -35.83 -17.04 2.06
N THR A 105 -36.69 -16.11 1.59
CA THR A 105 -37.03 -15.92 0.18
C THR A 105 -36.53 -14.60 -0.42
N ARG A 106 -36.29 -13.59 0.42
CA ARG A 106 -35.90 -12.24 -0.02
C ARG A 106 -34.99 -11.51 0.96
N ALA A 107 -34.27 -10.52 0.44
CA ALA A 107 -33.56 -9.52 1.24
C ALA A 107 -33.59 -8.15 0.57
N TYR A 108 -33.55 -7.11 1.40
CA TYR A 108 -33.40 -5.73 0.96
C TYR A 108 -32.00 -5.45 0.47
N LEU A 109 -31.86 -4.82 -0.70
CA LEU A 109 -30.61 -4.26 -1.23
C LEU A 109 -30.75 -2.74 -1.36
N PRO A 110 -30.06 -1.93 -0.54
CA PRO A 110 -30.29 -0.48 -0.44
C PRO A 110 -29.93 0.35 -1.67
N GLN A 111 -29.09 -0.17 -2.59
CA GLN A 111 -28.53 0.59 -3.71
C GLN A 111 -29.39 0.41 -4.98
N PRO A 112 -30.25 1.39 -5.35
CA PRO A 112 -31.13 1.29 -6.51
C PRO A 112 -30.38 1.21 -7.84
N GLU A 113 -29.17 1.77 -7.93
CA GLU A 113 -28.36 1.77 -9.14
C GLU A 113 -27.91 0.36 -9.55
N ILE A 114 -27.84 -0.57 -8.60
CA ILE A 114 -27.46 -1.95 -8.89
C ILE A 114 -28.53 -2.65 -9.72
N PHE A 115 -29.81 -2.38 -9.45
CA PHE A 115 -30.93 -3.02 -10.15
C PHE A 115 -30.95 -2.71 -11.66
N VAL A 116 -30.40 -1.56 -12.06
CA VAL A 116 -30.36 -1.17 -13.49
C VAL A 116 -29.08 -1.59 -14.21
N THR A 117 -28.05 -2.01 -13.46
CA THR A 117 -26.74 -2.39 -14.05
C THR A 117 -26.53 -3.91 -14.07
N ILE A 118 -27.13 -4.62 -13.13
CA ILE A 118 -27.00 -6.07 -13.04
C ILE A 118 -27.80 -6.74 -14.17
N LYS A 119 -27.31 -7.90 -14.64
CA LYS A 119 -27.91 -8.63 -15.76
C LYS A 119 -28.10 -10.11 -15.42
N PRO A 120 -29.03 -10.81 -16.08
CA PRO A 120 -29.12 -12.27 -16.01
C PRO A 120 -27.76 -12.91 -16.31
N GLY A 121 -27.42 -13.94 -15.54
CA GLY A 121 -26.12 -14.63 -15.59
C GLY A 121 -25.05 -14.03 -14.68
N HIS A 122 -25.18 -12.79 -14.20
CA HIS A 122 -24.23 -12.20 -13.26
C HIS A 122 -24.26 -12.91 -11.90
N THR A 123 -23.11 -12.92 -11.24
CA THR A 123 -22.89 -13.53 -9.93
C THR A 123 -23.03 -12.49 -8.83
N LEU A 124 -23.66 -12.87 -7.70
CA LEU A 124 -23.58 -12.17 -6.43
C LEU A 124 -22.93 -13.09 -5.39
N LEU A 125 -21.96 -12.52 -4.67
CA LEU A 125 -21.26 -13.21 -3.59
C LEU A 125 -21.61 -12.50 -2.27
N ILE A 126 -22.06 -13.26 -1.27
CA ILE A 126 -22.52 -12.71 0.01
C ILE A 126 -21.66 -13.30 1.13
N ASP A 127 -21.37 -12.48 2.16
CA ASP A 127 -20.51 -12.86 3.29
C ASP A 127 -19.16 -13.42 2.84
N ASP A 128 -18.43 -12.60 2.05
CA ASP A 128 -17.11 -12.91 1.50
C ASP A 128 -17.09 -14.22 0.68
N GLY A 129 -18.18 -14.43 -0.10
CA GLY A 129 -18.30 -15.56 -1.03
C GLY A 129 -18.82 -16.86 -0.42
N LYS A 130 -19.18 -16.88 0.87
CA LYS A 130 -19.76 -18.07 1.52
C LYS A 130 -21.10 -18.48 0.94
N VAL A 131 -21.89 -17.51 0.46
CA VAL A 131 -23.13 -17.74 -0.29
C VAL A 131 -22.96 -17.17 -1.68
N ARG A 132 -23.29 -17.99 -2.69
CA ARG A 132 -23.20 -17.60 -4.11
C ARG A 132 -24.56 -17.69 -4.77
N LEU A 133 -24.95 -16.59 -5.40
CA LEU A 133 -26.20 -16.48 -6.14
C LEU A 133 -25.85 -16.17 -7.62
N THR A 134 -26.71 -16.64 -8.54
CA THR A 134 -26.66 -16.25 -9.96
C THR A 134 -27.99 -15.58 -10.31
N VAL A 135 -27.92 -14.44 -10.98
CA VAL A 135 -29.09 -13.68 -11.44
C VAL A 135 -29.82 -14.46 -12.53
N SER A 136 -31.10 -14.73 -12.34
CA SER A 136 -31.97 -15.28 -13.38
C SER A 136 -32.80 -14.20 -14.08
N GLU A 137 -33.27 -13.18 -13.33
CA GLU A 137 -34.05 -12.06 -13.86
C GLU A 137 -33.62 -10.76 -13.16
N ALA A 138 -33.61 -9.65 -13.89
CA ALA A 138 -33.27 -8.34 -13.37
C ALA A 138 -34.31 -7.32 -13.82
N GLU A 139 -34.94 -6.67 -12.86
CA GLU A 139 -35.95 -5.62 -13.02
C GLU A 139 -35.51 -4.36 -12.22
N PRO A 140 -36.05 -3.16 -12.51
CA PRO A 140 -35.61 -1.91 -11.87
C PRO A 140 -35.67 -1.84 -10.33
N LYS A 141 -36.41 -2.75 -9.69
CA LYS A 141 -36.57 -2.80 -8.23
C LYS A 141 -36.47 -4.21 -7.66
N ARG A 142 -36.15 -5.21 -8.51
CA ARG A 142 -36.16 -6.60 -8.11
C ARG A 142 -35.16 -7.41 -8.93
N ILE A 143 -34.36 -8.21 -8.26
CA ILE A 143 -33.44 -9.16 -8.85
C ILE A 143 -33.83 -10.55 -8.39
N VAL A 144 -34.22 -11.42 -9.29
CA VAL A 144 -34.46 -12.82 -8.97
C VAL A 144 -33.16 -13.59 -9.17
N THR A 145 -32.79 -14.38 -8.18
CA THR A 145 -31.56 -15.16 -8.24
C THR A 145 -31.83 -16.64 -7.95
N ARG A 146 -30.90 -17.47 -8.40
CA ARG A 146 -30.79 -18.87 -8.00
C ARG A 146 -29.62 -19.04 -7.05
N VAL A 147 -29.83 -19.69 -5.94
CA VAL A 147 -28.77 -20.04 -4.98
C VAL A 147 -27.89 -21.15 -5.56
N VAL A 148 -26.64 -20.83 -5.85
CA VAL A 148 -25.64 -21.80 -6.37
C VAL A 148 -24.90 -22.48 -5.22
N ILE A 149 -24.51 -21.69 -4.19
CA ILE A 149 -23.94 -22.20 -2.95
C ILE A 149 -24.78 -21.62 -1.82
N GLY A 150 -25.49 -22.50 -1.10
CA GLY A 150 -26.34 -22.16 0.03
C GLY A 150 -25.53 -21.93 1.30
N GLY A 151 -26.16 -21.29 2.29
CA GLY A 151 -25.55 -21.01 3.57
C GLY A 151 -26.39 -20.06 4.42
N LYS A 152 -25.79 -19.58 5.51
CA LYS A 152 -26.41 -18.62 6.43
C LYS A 152 -26.28 -17.21 5.87
N LEU A 153 -27.38 -16.51 5.68
CA LEU A 153 -27.46 -15.07 5.46
C LEU A 153 -27.83 -14.37 6.76
N SER A 154 -27.14 -13.30 7.11
CA SER A 154 -27.44 -12.51 8.31
C SER A 154 -27.39 -11.02 8.02
N ASP A 155 -27.81 -10.23 9.02
CA ASP A 155 -27.94 -8.78 8.93
C ASP A 155 -26.67 -8.12 8.37
N ARG A 156 -26.89 -7.20 7.43
CA ARG A 156 -25.87 -6.27 6.90
C ARG A 156 -24.62 -6.95 6.32
N LYS A 157 -24.74 -8.20 5.87
CA LYS A 157 -23.63 -8.90 5.20
C LYS A 157 -23.24 -8.21 3.91
N GLY A 158 -21.92 -8.21 3.62
CA GLY A 158 -21.36 -7.66 2.40
C GLY A 158 -21.86 -8.40 1.16
N VAL A 159 -22.07 -7.66 0.09
CA VAL A 159 -22.44 -8.16 -1.24
C VAL A 159 -21.33 -7.75 -2.21
N SER A 160 -20.76 -8.72 -2.92
CA SER A 160 -19.78 -8.51 -3.98
C SER A 160 -20.36 -8.86 -5.34
N LEU A 161 -20.04 -8.07 -6.35
CA LEU A 161 -20.56 -8.16 -7.72
C LEU A 161 -19.38 -8.27 -8.71
N PRO A 162 -18.80 -9.46 -8.90
CA PRO A 162 -17.61 -9.63 -9.73
C PRO A 162 -17.85 -9.30 -11.21
N ASP A 163 -19.04 -9.58 -11.71
CA ASP A 163 -19.38 -9.43 -13.14
C ASP A 163 -20.00 -8.06 -13.45
N THR A 164 -20.30 -7.23 -12.42
CA THR A 164 -21.04 -5.98 -12.58
C THR A 164 -20.14 -4.77 -12.28
N THR A 165 -20.03 -3.87 -13.25
CA THR A 165 -19.42 -2.57 -12.98
C THR A 165 -20.36 -1.72 -12.14
N ILE A 166 -19.90 -1.28 -10.98
CA ILE A 166 -20.67 -0.44 -10.07
C ILE A 166 -20.75 0.98 -10.65
N PRO A 167 -21.95 1.56 -10.82
CA PRO A 167 -22.12 2.81 -11.59
C PRO A 167 -21.78 4.08 -10.81
N PHE A 168 -21.61 3.99 -9.49
CA PHE A 168 -21.30 5.14 -8.65
C PHE A 168 -19.79 5.23 -8.31
N SER A 169 -19.39 6.36 -7.73
CA SER A 169 -18.01 6.66 -7.34
C SER A 169 -17.47 5.67 -6.31
N ALA A 170 -16.16 5.40 -6.36
CA ALA A 170 -15.44 4.71 -5.29
C ALA A 170 -15.38 5.50 -3.98
N LEU A 171 -15.72 6.80 -3.99
CA LEU A 171 -15.81 7.65 -2.81
C LEU A 171 -17.29 7.87 -2.43
N ALA A 172 -17.74 7.21 -1.37
CA ALA A 172 -19.02 7.52 -0.75
C ALA A 172 -18.97 8.85 0.04
N ASP A 173 -20.10 9.39 0.46
CA ASP A 173 -20.16 10.65 1.23
C ASP A 173 -19.35 10.57 2.52
N LYS A 174 -19.39 9.41 3.20
CA LYS A 174 -18.53 9.15 4.37
C LYS A 174 -17.05 9.25 4.01
N ASP A 175 -16.64 8.65 2.90
CA ASP A 175 -15.24 8.66 2.48
C ASP A 175 -14.74 10.06 2.15
N ARG A 176 -15.58 10.90 1.53
CA ARG A 176 -15.28 12.32 1.28
C ARG A 176 -15.08 13.10 2.57
N SER A 177 -15.98 12.87 3.56
CA SER A 177 -15.89 13.50 4.88
C SER A 177 -14.63 13.03 5.63
N ASP A 178 -14.36 11.74 5.63
CA ASP A 178 -13.19 11.16 6.29
C ASP A 178 -11.88 11.64 5.63
N LEU A 179 -11.85 11.70 4.29
CA LEU A 179 -10.71 12.20 3.54
C LEU A 179 -10.41 13.66 3.86
N GLU A 180 -11.42 14.53 3.89
CA GLU A 180 -11.20 15.94 4.21
C GLU A 180 -10.69 16.10 5.65
N ALA A 181 -11.27 15.39 6.63
CA ALA A 181 -10.78 15.38 8.00
C ALA A 181 -9.33 14.88 8.10
N ALA A 182 -8.98 13.84 7.35
CA ALA A 182 -7.63 13.29 7.31
C ALA A 182 -6.61 14.26 6.69
N LEU A 183 -7.00 14.96 5.63
CA LEU A 183 -6.16 15.98 4.99
C LEU A 183 -5.89 17.19 5.91
N GLN A 184 -6.84 17.54 6.80
CA GLN A 184 -6.65 18.59 7.80
C GLN A 184 -5.60 18.21 8.85
N VAL A 185 -5.47 16.93 9.18
CA VAL A 185 -4.50 16.43 10.17
C VAL A 185 -3.10 16.25 9.57
N GLY A 186 -2.98 16.26 8.24
CA GLY A 186 -1.69 16.12 7.56
C GLY A 186 -1.23 14.67 7.43
N ILE A 187 -2.05 13.84 6.80
CA ILE A 187 -1.70 12.47 6.39
C ILE A 187 -0.80 12.48 5.16
N ASP A 188 -0.16 11.34 4.87
CA ASP A 188 0.80 11.23 3.78
C ASP A 188 0.24 10.45 2.60
N TRP A 189 -0.61 9.45 2.87
CA TRP A 189 -1.21 8.55 1.91
C TRP A 189 -2.70 8.36 2.17
N VAL A 190 -3.49 8.26 1.11
CA VAL A 190 -4.87 7.77 1.13
C VAL A 190 -4.99 6.56 0.21
N ALA A 191 -5.52 5.45 0.73
CA ALA A 191 -5.86 4.27 -0.05
C ALA A 191 -7.36 4.27 -0.38
N LEU A 192 -7.68 4.01 -1.65
CA LEU A 192 -9.04 3.98 -2.17
C LEU A 192 -9.49 2.55 -2.38
N SER A 193 -10.56 2.14 -1.68
CA SER A 193 -11.19 0.84 -1.80
C SER A 193 -12.17 0.77 -2.96
N PHE A 194 -12.35 -0.42 -3.51
CA PHE A 194 -13.33 -0.74 -4.57
C PHE A 194 -13.23 0.09 -5.85
N ILE A 195 -12.02 0.58 -6.18
CA ILE A 195 -11.81 1.26 -7.47
C ILE A 195 -12.04 0.28 -8.63
N GLN A 196 -12.56 0.79 -9.73
CA GLN A 196 -12.81 0.03 -10.94
C GLN A 196 -12.21 0.67 -12.19
N ARG A 197 -11.93 1.99 -12.13
CA ARG A 197 -11.58 2.81 -13.27
C ARG A 197 -10.66 3.97 -12.87
N PRO A 198 -9.87 4.52 -13.82
CA PRO A 198 -8.94 5.62 -13.54
C PRO A 198 -9.63 6.89 -13.06
N GLU A 199 -10.91 7.10 -13.44
CA GLU A 199 -11.70 8.25 -13.00
C GLU A 199 -11.88 8.30 -11.48
N ASP A 200 -11.91 7.13 -10.80
CA ASP A 200 -11.98 7.05 -9.35
C ASP A 200 -10.72 7.64 -8.69
N ILE A 201 -9.54 7.39 -9.29
CA ILE A 201 -8.28 7.99 -8.85
C ILE A 201 -8.25 9.49 -9.14
N ALA A 202 -8.69 9.90 -10.34
CA ALA A 202 -8.72 11.30 -10.73
C ALA A 202 -9.61 12.15 -9.79
N GLU A 203 -10.72 11.59 -9.35
CA GLU A 203 -11.61 12.23 -8.38
C GLU A 203 -10.92 12.44 -7.02
N ALA A 204 -10.28 11.41 -6.47
CA ALA A 204 -9.54 11.54 -5.23
C ALA A 204 -8.40 12.56 -5.33
N LYS A 205 -7.68 12.59 -6.46
CA LYS A 205 -6.62 13.58 -6.70
C LYS A 205 -7.14 15.02 -6.75
N LYS A 206 -8.35 15.25 -7.26
CA LYS A 206 -9.01 16.57 -7.20
C LYS A 206 -9.29 17.03 -5.76
N ILE A 207 -9.59 16.08 -4.85
CA ILE A 207 -9.84 16.38 -3.44
C ILE A 207 -8.52 16.57 -2.69
N THR A 208 -7.56 15.67 -2.88
CA THR A 208 -6.28 15.72 -2.15
C THR A 208 -5.44 16.93 -2.56
N ARG A 209 -5.48 17.35 -3.83
CA ARG A 209 -4.70 18.49 -4.38
C ARG A 209 -3.22 18.42 -4.01
N GLY A 210 -2.64 17.21 -4.01
CA GLY A 210 -1.25 16.97 -3.66
C GLY A 210 -0.93 17.00 -2.15
N ARG A 211 -1.91 17.28 -1.27
CA ARG A 211 -1.74 17.22 0.20
C ARG A 211 -1.42 15.81 0.68
N ALA A 212 -2.00 14.78 0.06
CA ALA A 212 -1.68 13.38 0.26
C ALA A 212 -1.51 12.68 -1.08
N ALA A 213 -0.69 11.63 -1.11
CA ALA A 213 -0.54 10.74 -2.27
C ALA A 213 -1.67 9.72 -2.29
N VAL A 214 -2.08 9.28 -3.49
CA VAL A 214 -3.22 8.39 -3.70
C VAL A 214 -2.74 6.98 -4.05
N MET A 215 -3.10 6.00 -3.21
CA MET A 215 -2.82 4.58 -3.40
C MET A 215 -4.07 3.87 -3.92
N ALA A 216 -3.96 3.22 -5.07
CA ALA A 216 -5.04 2.46 -5.68
C ALA A 216 -5.09 1.05 -5.10
N LYS A 217 -6.18 0.66 -4.43
CA LYS A 217 -6.40 -0.71 -3.97
C LYS A 217 -7.05 -1.51 -5.10
N ILE A 218 -6.36 -2.51 -5.58
CA ILE A 218 -6.87 -3.39 -6.63
C ILE A 218 -7.56 -4.56 -5.95
N GLU A 219 -8.89 -4.49 -5.93
CA GLU A 219 -9.81 -5.39 -5.25
C GLU A 219 -10.83 -6.02 -6.21
N LYS A 220 -10.95 -5.47 -7.42
CA LYS A 220 -11.99 -5.84 -8.37
C LYS A 220 -11.40 -6.25 -9.73
N PRO A 221 -12.00 -7.24 -10.42
CA PRO A 221 -11.57 -7.65 -11.75
C PRO A 221 -11.55 -6.50 -12.76
N GLN A 222 -12.49 -5.54 -12.67
CA GLN A 222 -12.56 -4.37 -13.52
C GLN A 222 -11.29 -3.50 -13.41
N ALA A 223 -10.77 -3.33 -12.19
CA ALA A 223 -9.53 -2.60 -11.96
C ALA A 223 -8.31 -3.35 -12.53
N VAL A 224 -8.30 -4.69 -12.47
CA VAL A 224 -7.25 -5.51 -13.07
C VAL A 224 -7.24 -5.34 -14.60
N HIS A 225 -8.40 -5.30 -15.25
CA HIS A 225 -8.53 -5.10 -16.69
C HIS A 225 -8.05 -3.70 -17.15
N ARG A 226 -8.20 -2.68 -16.30
CA ARG A 226 -7.79 -1.29 -16.59
C ARG A 226 -6.51 -0.89 -15.82
N LEU A 227 -5.69 -1.87 -15.44
CA LEU A 227 -4.56 -1.67 -14.54
C LEU A 227 -3.58 -0.59 -15.07
N ALA A 228 -3.26 -0.59 -16.35
CA ALA A 228 -2.32 0.38 -16.93
C ALA A 228 -2.81 1.83 -16.74
N GLU A 229 -4.08 2.10 -17.08
CA GLU A 229 -4.70 3.41 -16.93
C GLU A 229 -4.78 3.88 -15.46
N ILE A 230 -5.03 2.93 -14.55
CA ILE A 230 -5.05 3.20 -13.10
C ILE A 230 -3.64 3.53 -12.60
N ILE A 231 -2.62 2.78 -13.05
CA ILE A 231 -1.22 3.02 -12.68
C ILE A 231 -0.77 4.42 -13.12
N ASP A 232 -1.14 4.86 -14.31
CA ASP A 232 -0.75 6.17 -14.81
C ASP A 232 -1.18 7.30 -13.87
N LEU A 233 -2.36 7.18 -13.29
CA LEU A 233 -2.93 8.20 -12.39
C LEU A 233 -2.57 7.99 -10.92
N ALA A 234 -2.43 6.76 -10.44
CA ALA A 234 -2.14 6.47 -9.03
C ALA A 234 -0.70 6.86 -8.66
N ASP A 235 -0.45 7.11 -7.38
CA ASP A 235 0.90 7.35 -6.85
C ASP A 235 1.52 6.04 -6.30
N ALA A 236 0.70 5.06 -5.95
CA ALA A 236 1.09 3.71 -5.52
C ALA A 236 -0.06 2.73 -5.75
N LEU A 237 0.24 1.43 -5.67
CA LEU A 237 -0.73 0.34 -5.74
C LEU A 237 -0.77 -0.46 -4.44
N MET A 238 -1.94 -1.04 -4.13
CA MET A 238 -2.08 -2.07 -3.11
C MET A 238 -2.77 -3.29 -3.71
N VAL A 239 -2.12 -4.45 -3.61
CA VAL A 239 -2.71 -5.75 -3.93
C VAL A 239 -3.50 -6.20 -2.72
N ALA A 240 -4.80 -5.93 -2.69
CA ALA A 240 -5.70 -6.28 -1.59
C ALA A 240 -6.28 -7.68 -1.82
N ARG A 241 -5.46 -8.70 -1.52
CA ARG A 241 -5.72 -10.10 -1.91
C ARG A 241 -7.00 -10.67 -1.30
N GLY A 242 -7.37 -10.24 -0.10
CA GLY A 242 -8.60 -10.69 0.57
C GLY A 242 -9.84 -10.37 -0.25
N ASP A 243 -10.06 -9.10 -0.57
CA ASP A 243 -11.22 -8.66 -1.36
C ASP A 243 -11.11 -9.14 -2.82
N LEU A 244 -9.92 -9.10 -3.40
CA LEU A 244 -9.68 -9.60 -4.77
C LEU A 244 -10.00 -11.09 -4.89
N GLY A 245 -9.66 -11.92 -3.88
CA GLY A 245 -9.94 -13.35 -3.86
C GLY A 245 -11.41 -13.70 -3.60
N VAL A 246 -12.22 -12.73 -3.15
CA VAL A 246 -13.69 -12.84 -3.15
C VAL A 246 -14.25 -12.56 -4.54
N GLU A 247 -13.72 -11.55 -5.22
CA GLU A 247 -14.23 -11.04 -6.50
C GLU A 247 -13.73 -11.84 -7.73
N MET A 248 -12.72 -12.72 -7.58
CA MET A 248 -12.20 -13.55 -8.66
C MET A 248 -11.77 -14.94 -8.15
N PRO A 249 -11.60 -15.94 -9.04
CA PRO A 249 -11.10 -17.25 -8.66
C PRO A 249 -9.76 -17.16 -7.91
N LEU A 250 -9.68 -17.80 -6.74
CA LEU A 250 -8.51 -17.71 -5.84
C LEU A 250 -7.20 -18.09 -6.53
N GLU A 251 -7.23 -19.07 -7.42
CA GLU A 251 -6.07 -19.54 -8.20
C GLU A 251 -5.52 -18.49 -9.17
N LYS A 252 -6.28 -17.45 -9.49
CA LYS A 252 -5.82 -16.33 -10.34
C LYS A 252 -5.11 -15.22 -9.54
N VAL A 253 -5.38 -15.11 -8.25
CA VAL A 253 -4.84 -14.02 -7.41
C VAL A 253 -3.31 -13.96 -7.41
N PRO A 254 -2.56 -15.07 -7.29
CA PRO A 254 -1.10 -15.02 -7.34
C PRO A 254 -0.55 -14.48 -8.67
N GLY A 255 -1.20 -14.85 -9.80
CA GLY A 255 -0.82 -14.33 -11.12
C GLY A 255 -1.05 -12.82 -11.24
N VAL A 256 -2.18 -12.33 -10.73
CA VAL A 256 -2.51 -10.89 -10.71
C VAL A 256 -1.53 -10.14 -9.80
N GLN A 257 -1.19 -10.68 -8.62
CA GLN A 257 -0.17 -10.08 -7.75
C GLN A 257 1.16 -9.86 -8.48
N LYS A 258 1.66 -10.89 -9.19
CA LYS A 258 2.90 -10.79 -9.99
C LYS A 258 2.79 -9.74 -11.09
N GLN A 259 1.66 -9.73 -11.80
CA GLN A 259 1.39 -8.73 -12.85
C GLN A 259 1.43 -7.31 -12.28
N MET A 260 0.76 -7.08 -11.16
CA MET A 260 0.71 -5.77 -10.52
C MET A 260 2.06 -5.31 -10.00
N THR A 261 2.79 -6.19 -9.31
CA THR A 261 4.13 -5.88 -8.78
C THR A 261 5.08 -5.50 -9.91
N ARG A 262 5.04 -6.26 -11.02
CA ARG A 262 5.84 -5.96 -12.20
C ARG A 262 5.43 -4.63 -12.87
N ALA A 263 4.13 -4.42 -13.06
CA ALA A 263 3.61 -3.21 -13.71
C ALA A 263 3.91 -1.95 -12.88
N GLY A 264 3.71 -2.00 -11.55
CA GLY A 264 4.06 -0.90 -10.65
C GLY A 264 5.55 -0.58 -10.69
N ARG A 265 6.42 -1.61 -10.69
CA ARG A 265 7.86 -1.43 -10.82
C ARG A 265 8.25 -0.79 -12.16
N VAL A 266 7.67 -1.23 -13.27
CA VAL A 266 7.91 -0.61 -14.60
C VAL A 266 7.55 0.87 -14.56
N ALA A 267 6.42 1.22 -13.98
CA ALA A 267 5.95 2.60 -13.86
C ALA A 267 6.64 3.42 -12.74
N GLY A 268 7.56 2.83 -11.98
CA GLY A 268 8.20 3.50 -10.83
C GLY A 268 7.24 3.84 -9.70
N LYS A 269 6.13 3.09 -9.56
CA LYS A 269 5.11 3.27 -8.52
C LYS A 269 5.27 2.19 -7.45
N PRO A 270 5.32 2.55 -6.15
CA PRO A 270 5.40 1.56 -5.07
C PRO A 270 4.22 0.60 -5.08
N VAL A 271 4.48 -0.66 -4.76
CA VAL A 271 3.44 -1.70 -4.64
C VAL A 271 3.46 -2.30 -3.24
N VAL A 272 2.32 -2.27 -2.57
CA VAL A 272 2.08 -2.89 -1.26
C VAL A 272 1.32 -4.19 -1.46
N VAL A 273 1.86 -5.32 -0.97
CA VAL A 273 1.13 -6.60 -0.92
C VAL A 273 0.46 -6.72 0.44
N ALA A 274 -0.85 -6.92 0.44
CA ALA A 274 -1.69 -6.80 1.61
C ALA A 274 -2.61 -8.00 1.83
N THR A 275 -3.07 -8.13 3.07
CA THR A 275 -4.04 -9.10 3.59
C THR A 275 -3.52 -10.54 3.67
N GLN A 276 -3.87 -11.23 4.76
CA GLN A 276 -3.55 -12.65 5.02
C GLN A 276 -2.04 -12.98 4.89
N MET A 277 -1.17 -12.07 5.34
CA MET A 277 0.28 -12.27 5.26
C MET A 277 0.79 -13.17 6.38
N LEU A 278 0.42 -12.89 7.63
CA LEU A 278 0.75 -13.66 8.83
C LEU A 278 -0.51 -13.87 9.69
N GLU A 279 -1.64 -14.19 9.06
CA GLU A 279 -2.98 -14.16 9.67
C GLU A 279 -3.09 -15.06 10.91
N SER A 280 -2.40 -16.21 10.93
CA SER A 280 -2.38 -17.08 12.12
C SER A 280 -1.78 -16.38 13.35
N MET A 281 -0.93 -15.36 13.14
CA MET A 281 -0.34 -14.58 14.23
C MET A 281 -1.33 -13.62 14.92
N ILE A 282 -2.56 -13.53 14.46
CA ILE A 282 -3.65 -12.93 15.26
C ILE A 282 -3.77 -13.64 16.59
N ASN A 283 -3.70 -14.97 16.58
CA ASN A 283 -3.91 -15.82 17.77
C ASN A 283 -2.69 -16.69 18.16
N SER A 284 -1.64 -16.69 17.34
CA SER A 284 -0.43 -17.49 17.57
C SER A 284 0.82 -16.61 17.62
N PRO A 285 1.79 -16.86 18.52
CA PRO A 285 3.04 -16.10 18.56
C PRO A 285 3.99 -16.40 17.38
N VAL A 286 3.68 -17.44 16.60
CA VAL A 286 4.47 -17.87 15.44
C VAL A 286 3.55 -18.10 14.22
N PRO A 287 4.01 -17.78 13.01
CA PRO A 287 3.24 -18.01 11.79
C PRO A 287 3.33 -19.47 11.33
N THR A 288 2.47 -19.84 10.39
CA THR A 288 2.60 -21.08 9.64
C THR A 288 3.74 -20.99 8.61
N ARG A 289 4.24 -22.14 8.15
CA ARG A 289 5.24 -22.18 7.07
C ARG A 289 4.72 -21.63 5.76
N ALA A 290 3.42 -21.80 5.47
CA ALA A 290 2.78 -21.27 4.28
C ALA A 290 2.78 -19.73 4.28
N GLU A 291 2.48 -19.11 5.42
CA GLU A 291 2.52 -17.66 5.57
C GLU A 291 3.92 -17.09 5.44
N VAL A 292 4.93 -17.74 6.03
CA VAL A 292 6.34 -17.36 5.85
C VAL A 292 6.72 -17.41 4.36
N SER A 293 6.33 -18.49 3.66
CA SER A 293 6.57 -18.62 2.23
C SER A 293 5.84 -17.56 1.41
N ASP A 294 4.63 -17.17 1.80
CA ASP A 294 3.84 -16.15 1.12
C ASP A 294 4.48 -14.75 1.25
N VAL A 295 4.86 -14.36 2.47
CA VAL A 295 5.60 -13.09 2.68
C VAL A 295 6.92 -13.09 1.89
N ALA A 296 7.68 -14.19 1.96
CA ALA A 296 8.94 -14.33 1.21
C ALA A 296 8.70 -14.19 -0.30
N THR A 297 7.66 -14.84 -0.84
CA THR A 297 7.31 -14.76 -2.26
C THR A 297 6.98 -13.34 -2.68
N ALA A 298 6.18 -12.60 -1.92
CA ALA A 298 5.86 -11.21 -2.23
C ALA A 298 7.13 -10.33 -2.33
N ILE A 299 8.11 -10.56 -1.45
CA ILE A 299 9.38 -9.83 -1.44
C ILE A 299 10.26 -10.27 -2.62
N PHE A 300 10.38 -11.57 -2.90
CA PHE A 300 11.09 -12.10 -4.09
C PHE A 300 10.53 -11.56 -5.40
N GLU A 301 9.20 -11.33 -5.46
CA GLU A 301 8.52 -10.74 -6.61
C GLU A 301 8.76 -9.23 -6.73
N GLY A 302 9.42 -8.61 -5.77
CA GLY A 302 9.83 -7.20 -5.82
C GLY A 302 8.80 -6.22 -5.24
N ALA A 303 7.89 -6.65 -4.36
CA ALA A 303 7.03 -5.74 -3.63
C ALA A 303 7.85 -4.65 -2.91
N ASP A 304 7.36 -3.41 -2.90
CA ASP A 304 7.98 -2.33 -2.14
C ASP A 304 7.68 -2.45 -0.66
N ALA A 305 6.48 -2.87 -0.33
CA ALA A 305 6.05 -3.07 1.05
C ALA A 305 5.14 -4.29 1.19
N VAL A 306 5.12 -4.84 2.40
CA VAL A 306 4.19 -5.88 2.85
C VAL A 306 3.39 -5.35 4.03
N MET A 307 2.10 -5.70 4.13
CA MET A 307 1.20 -5.12 5.11
C MET A 307 0.63 -6.15 6.07
N LEU A 308 0.64 -5.80 7.36
CA LEU A 308 -0.11 -6.47 8.42
C LEU A 308 -1.45 -5.77 8.65
N SER A 309 -2.52 -6.53 8.75
CA SER A 309 -3.89 -6.07 8.98
C SER A 309 -4.34 -6.34 10.42
N ALA A 310 -5.14 -7.38 10.64
CA ALA A 310 -5.62 -7.76 11.96
C ALA A 310 -4.47 -8.22 12.89
N GLU A 311 -3.40 -8.77 12.34
CA GLU A 311 -2.23 -9.25 13.07
C GLU A 311 -1.62 -8.16 13.97
N SER A 312 -1.55 -6.92 13.47
CA SER A 312 -1.04 -5.78 14.24
C SER A 312 -2.16 -4.92 14.87
N ALA A 313 -3.39 -4.96 14.31
CA ALA A 313 -4.48 -4.10 14.76
C ALA A 313 -5.28 -4.67 15.95
N ALA A 314 -5.55 -5.98 15.95
CA ALA A 314 -6.42 -6.65 16.90
C ALA A 314 -5.85 -7.96 17.45
N GLY A 315 -4.72 -8.43 16.90
CA GLY A 315 -4.08 -9.67 17.30
C GLY A 315 -3.47 -9.61 18.71
N ASN A 316 -3.23 -10.78 19.28
CA ASN A 316 -2.60 -10.92 20.58
C ASN A 316 -1.09 -10.67 20.58
N TYR A 317 -0.47 -10.66 19.38
CA TYR A 317 0.99 -10.63 19.21
C TYR A 317 1.46 -9.57 18.19
N PRO A 318 1.02 -8.28 18.30
CA PRO A 318 1.28 -7.26 17.29
C PRO A 318 2.77 -7.01 17.06
N MET A 319 3.57 -6.94 18.12
CA MET A 319 5.02 -6.76 18.02
C MET A 319 5.72 -7.94 17.35
N GLN A 320 5.36 -9.15 17.75
CA GLN A 320 5.94 -10.37 17.20
C GLN A 320 5.62 -10.51 15.71
N ALA A 321 4.41 -10.10 15.28
CA ALA A 321 4.03 -10.11 13.89
C ALA A 321 4.91 -9.17 13.05
N VAL A 322 5.11 -7.92 13.49
CA VAL A 322 6.02 -6.97 12.82
C VAL A 322 7.46 -7.47 12.83
N ALA A 323 7.97 -7.94 13.98
CA ALA A 323 9.33 -8.45 14.08
C ALA A 323 9.56 -9.70 13.22
N THR A 324 8.56 -10.59 13.10
CA THR A 324 8.65 -11.78 12.25
C THR A 324 8.67 -11.38 10.77
N MET A 325 7.79 -10.47 10.36
CA MET A 325 7.80 -9.93 8.99
C MET A 325 9.14 -9.26 8.65
N ASN A 326 9.71 -8.52 9.60
CA ASN A 326 11.03 -7.91 9.43
C ASN A 326 12.13 -8.96 9.21
N ARG A 327 12.16 -10.04 10.02
CA ARG A 327 13.16 -11.12 9.86
C ARG A 327 13.00 -11.87 8.54
N ILE A 328 11.76 -12.13 8.09
CA ILE A 328 11.53 -12.77 6.79
C ILE A 328 12.07 -11.88 5.67
N ALA A 329 11.83 -10.58 5.73
CA ALA A 329 12.33 -9.65 4.73
C ALA A 329 13.87 -9.56 4.71
N GLU A 330 14.51 -9.53 5.87
CA GLU A 330 15.98 -9.55 5.99
C GLU A 330 16.59 -10.82 5.41
N GLU A 331 16.01 -11.99 5.71
CA GLU A 331 16.45 -13.28 5.21
C GLU A 331 16.34 -13.37 3.69
N VAL A 332 15.18 -13.02 3.13
CA VAL A 332 14.96 -13.03 1.67
C VAL A 332 15.93 -12.10 0.95
N GLU A 333 16.11 -10.88 1.44
CA GLU A 333 16.98 -9.90 0.79
C GLU A 333 18.47 -10.20 0.97
N GLY A 334 18.83 -11.03 1.95
CA GLY A 334 20.16 -11.58 2.16
C GLY A 334 20.49 -12.75 1.22
N ASP A 335 19.47 -13.41 0.67
CA ASP A 335 19.66 -14.57 -0.21
C ASP A 335 20.24 -14.15 -1.58
N ALA A 336 21.20 -14.94 -2.07
CA ALA A 336 21.84 -14.73 -3.37
C ALA A 336 20.81 -14.82 -4.53
N LEU A 337 19.78 -15.67 -4.42
CA LEU A 337 18.73 -15.82 -5.44
C LEU A 337 17.88 -14.55 -5.58
N TYR A 338 17.64 -13.83 -4.49
CA TYR A 338 16.89 -12.58 -4.54
C TYR A 338 17.49 -11.59 -5.55
N ARG A 339 18.80 -11.43 -5.52
CA ARG A 339 19.50 -10.54 -6.45
C ARG A 339 19.32 -10.92 -7.90
N ASN A 340 19.40 -12.22 -8.19
CA ASN A 340 19.24 -12.74 -9.54
C ASN A 340 17.81 -12.54 -10.06
N ILE A 341 16.81 -12.81 -9.20
CA ILE A 341 15.38 -12.65 -9.53
C ILE A 341 15.09 -11.17 -9.82
N ILE A 342 15.50 -10.27 -8.94
CA ILE A 342 15.29 -8.83 -9.09
C ILE A 342 15.99 -8.27 -10.34
N ALA A 343 17.20 -8.75 -10.65
CA ALA A 343 17.91 -8.36 -11.86
C ALA A 343 17.21 -8.85 -13.14
N ALA A 344 16.69 -10.09 -13.13
CA ALA A 344 15.97 -10.67 -14.27
C ALA A 344 14.61 -9.96 -14.54
N GLN A 345 14.01 -9.35 -13.52
CA GLN A 345 12.76 -8.61 -13.62
C GLN A 345 12.95 -7.13 -13.98
N ARG A 346 14.15 -6.72 -14.30
CA ARG A 346 14.45 -5.32 -14.58
C ARG A 346 13.73 -4.84 -15.84
N ALA A 347 13.09 -3.69 -15.75
CA ALA A 347 12.54 -2.99 -16.90
C ALA A 347 13.61 -2.13 -17.57
N ALA A 348 13.47 -1.91 -18.87
CA ALA A 348 14.26 -0.89 -19.55
C ALA A 348 13.93 0.50 -18.97
N PRO A 349 14.93 1.40 -18.83
CA PRO A 349 14.66 2.77 -18.41
C PRO A 349 13.79 3.47 -19.47
N GLU A 350 12.94 4.39 -19.02
CA GLU A 350 12.23 5.26 -19.95
C GLU A 350 13.23 6.17 -20.68
N ALA A 351 12.88 6.62 -21.89
CA ALA A 351 13.74 7.51 -22.69
C ALA A 351 13.70 8.95 -22.16
N THR A 352 13.98 9.11 -20.85
CA THR A 352 14.11 10.42 -20.18
C THR A 352 15.51 10.57 -19.59
N GLY A 353 16.00 11.80 -19.49
CA GLY A 353 17.30 12.08 -18.88
C GLY A 353 17.36 11.62 -17.41
N ALA A 354 16.25 11.78 -16.68
CA ALA A 354 16.16 11.42 -15.28
C ALA A 354 16.25 9.88 -15.06
N ASP A 355 15.63 9.10 -15.93
CA ASP A 355 15.69 7.63 -15.84
C ASP A 355 17.04 7.10 -16.30
N ALA A 356 17.62 7.69 -17.32
CA ALA A 356 18.99 7.37 -17.76
C ALA A 356 20.03 7.62 -16.64
N ILE A 357 19.91 8.74 -15.90
CA ILE A 357 20.78 9.05 -14.75
C ILE A 357 20.54 8.05 -13.61
N ALA A 358 19.29 7.66 -13.31
CA ALA A 358 19.00 6.69 -12.26
C ALA A 358 19.59 5.30 -12.59
N ASP A 359 19.46 4.84 -13.84
CA ASP A 359 20.07 3.60 -14.31
C ASP A 359 21.60 3.64 -14.27
N ALA A 360 22.21 4.74 -14.73
CA ALA A 360 23.65 4.95 -14.64
C ALA A 360 24.15 4.94 -13.19
N ALA A 361 23.41 5.58 -12.27
CA ALA A 361 23.72 5.58 -10.84
C ALA A 361 23.78 4.17 -10.28
N ARG A 362 22.77 3.32 -10.60
CA ARG A 362 22.76 1.90 -10.22
C ARG A 362 23.96 1.15 -10.81
N GLN A 363 24.21 1.29 -12.10
CA GLN A 363 25.31 0.59 -12.76
C GLN A 363 26.67 0.95 -12.13
N ILE A 364 26.91 2.23 -11.90
CA ILE A 364 28.12 2.72 -11.25
C ILE A 364 28.23 2.20 -9.82
N ALA A 365 27.12 2.25 -9.05
CA ALA A 365 27.09 1.77 -7.67
C ALA A 365 27.42 0.28 -7.57
N ASP A 366 26.86 -0.54 -8.46
CA ASP A 366 27.09 -1.98 -8.49
C ASP A 366 28.51 -2.33 -8.99
N THR A 367 29.04 -1.57 -9.96
CA THR A 367 30.39 -1.81 -10.54
C THR A 367 31.51 -1.43 -9.59
N LEU A 368 31.35 -0.32 -8.85
CA LEU A 368 32.40 0.22 -7.98
C LEU A 368 32.19 -0.20 -6.50
N ASP A 369 31.19 -1.02 -6.19
CA ASP A 369 30.81 -1.44 -4.83
C ASP A 369 30.70 -0.23 -3.88
N LEU A 370 29.86 0.73 -4.27
CA LEU A 370 29.70 1.98 -3.53
C LEU A 370 28.92 1.75 -2.23
N ALA A 371 29.29 2.45 -1.19
CA ALA A 371 28.70 2.33 0.14
C ALA A 371 27.21 2.76 0.18
N ALA A 372 26.83 3.76 -0.62
CA ALA A 372 25.44 4.23 -0.75
C ALA A 372 25.21 4.99 -2.06
N VAL A 373 23.95 4.99 -2.51
CA VAL A 373 23.41 5.94 -3.50
C VAL A 373 22.65 7.02 -2.73
N ILE A 374 23.11 8.27 -2.80
CA ILE A 374 22.51 9.39 -2.10
C ILE A 374 21.69 10.21 -3.07
N CYS A 375 20.41 10.34 -2.82
CA CYS A 375 19.47 11.07 -3.66
C CYS A 375 19.11 12.39 -3.00
N TRP A 376 19.54 13.51 -3.58
CA TRP A 376 19.08 14.83 -3.16
C TRP A 376 17.74 15.13 -3.84
N THR A 377 16.68 15.32 -3.07
CA THR A 377 15.34 15.41 -3.64
C THR A 377 14.38 16.22 -2.77
N SER A 378 13.70 17.20 -3.34
CA SER A 378 12.64 17.95 -2.64
C SER A 378 11.28 17.26 -2.73
N SER A 379 10.94 16.65 -3.87
CA SER A 379 9.65 15.98 -4.10
C SER A 379 9.65 14.46 -3.92
N GLY A 380 10.84 13.83 -3.83
CA GLY A 380 11.00 12.38 -3.78
C GLY A 380 11.25 11.72 -5.14
N SER A 381 11.10 12.43 -6.25
CA SER A 381 11.15 11.84 -7.59
C SER A 381 12.48 11.17 -7.92
N THR A 382 13.62 11.78 -7.55
CA THR A 382 14.95 11.18 -7.72
C THR A 382 15.09 9.86 -6.97
N ALA A 383 14.63 9.81 -5.72
CA ALA A 383 14.69 8.60 -4.89
C ALA A 383 13.78 7.49 -5.43
N LEU A 384 12.58 7.82 -5.94
CA LEU A 384 11.67 6.87 -6.58
C LEU A 384 12.30 6.24 -7.83
N ARG A 385 12.93 7.04 -8.70
CA ARG A 385 13.61 6.56 -9.90
C ARG A 385 14.77 5.63 -9.57
N VAL A 386 15.62 6.00 -8.61
CA VAL A 386 16.72 5.13 -8.15
C VAL A 386 16.17 3.86 -7.49
N ALA A 387 15.12 3.95 -6.69
CA ALA A 387 14.49 2.79 -6.06
C ALA A 387 13.92 1.80 -7.09
N ARG A 388 13.34 2.29 -8.20
CA ARG A 388 12.89 1.49 -9.35
C ARG A 388 14.00 0.58 -9.88
N GLU A 389 15.23 1.08 -9.94
CA GLU A 389 16.38 0.35 -10.47
C GLU A 389 16.95 -0.71 -9.50
N ARG A 390 16.52 -0.72 -8.24
CA ARG A 390 16.90 -1.73 -7.23
C ARG A 390 18.41 -1.90 -7.08
N PRO A 391 19.22 -0.84 -6.83
CA PRO A 391 20.67 -0.95 -6.67
C PRO A 391 21.04 -1.89 -5.50
N ARG A 392 22.24 -2.46 -5.55
CA ARG A 392 22.77 -3.24 -4.42
C ARG A 392 23.07 -2.36 -3.22
N SER A 393 23.59 -1.17 -3.47
CA SER A 393 23.88 -0.19 -2.43
C SER A 393 22.59 0.37 -1.80
N PRO A 394 22.57 0.70 -0.50
CA PRO A 394 21.48 1.40 0.13
C PRO A 394 21.18 2.73 -0.55
N ILE A 395 19.91 3.14 -0.54
CA ILE A 395 19.45 4.44 -1.05
C ILE A 395 19.20 5.37 0.13
N VAL A 396 19.89 6.49 0.17
CA VAL A 396 19.71 7.54 1.18
C VAL A 396 19.10 8.75 0.49
N ALA A 397 17.84 9.06 0.80
CA ALA A 397 17.18 10.25 0.29
C ALA A 397 17.38 11.42 1.27
N LEU A 398 17.95 12.51 0.79
CA LEU A 398 18.10 13.77 1.54
C LEU A 398 17.06 14.75 1.05
N SER A 399 16.23 15.26 1.96
CA SER A 399 15.16 16.18 1.60
C SER A 399 14.96 17.26 2.66
N PRO A 400 14.71 18.52 2.26
CA PRO A 400 14.32 19.57 3.21
C PRO A 400 12.86 19.39 3.69
N ASN A 401 12.06 18.57 3.01
CA ASN A 401 10.64 18.40 3.27
C ASN A 401 10.36 17.09 4.02
N ILE A 402 9.90 17.19 5.25
CA ILE A 402 9.50 16.02 6.05
C ILE A 402 8.36 15.24 5.38
N SER A 403 7.43 15.93 4.70
CA SER A 403 6.33 15.28 3.95
C SER A 403 6.84 14.37 2.83
N THR A 404 7.96 14.72 2.18
CA THR A 404 8.63 13.87 1.21
C THR A 404 9.18 12.61 1.87
N GLY A 405 9.84 12.75 3.03
CA GLY A 405 10.34 11.61 3.80
C GLY A 405 9.23 10.64 4.22
N ARG A 406 8.09 11.17 4.66
CA ARG A 406 6.91 10.39 5.05
C ARG A 406 6.31 9.62 3.87
N ARG A 407 6.23 10.25 2.69
CA ARG A 407 5.76 9.56 1.47
C ARG A 407 6.73 8.48 1.01
N LEU A 408 8.03 8.73 1.12
CA LEU A 408 9.06 7.76 0.76
C LEU A 408 9.18 6.58 1.74
N ALA A 409 8.52 6.62 2.91
CA ALA A 409 8.55 5.54 3.88
C ALA A 409 7.95 4.21 3.37
N VAL A 410 7.14 4.23 2.31
CA VAL A 410 6.58 3.02 1.66
C VAL A 410 7.46 2.50 0.52
N VAL A 411 8.49 3.25 0.12
CA VAL A 411 9.31 2.96 -1.05
C VAL A 411 10.48 2.03 -0.71
N TRP A 412 10.62 0.95 -1.45
CA TRP A 412 11.68 -0.04 -1.28
C TRP A 412 13.08 0.61 -1.19
N GLY A 413 13.87 0.19 -0.22
CA GLY A 413 15.27 0.54 -0.07
C GLY A 413 15.56 1.97 0.36
N VAL A 414 14.58 2.87 0.34
CA VAL A 414 14.80 4.28 0.64
C VAL A 414 14.88 4.52 2.15
N HIS A 415 15.98 5.09 2.59
CA HIS A 415 16.16 5.68 3.92
C HIS A 415 16.15 7.18 3.78
N CYS A 416 15.12 7.85 4.27
CA CYS A 416 15.03 9.29 4.17
C CYS A 416 15.57 9.99 5.42
N VAL A 417 16.38 11.03 5.19
CA VAL A 417 16.89 11.95 6.22
C VAL A 417 16.41 13.35 5.87
N VAL A 418 15.76 13.99 6.82
CA VAL A 418 15.37 15.40 6.69
C VAL A 418 16.58 16.27 7.03
N THR A 419 16.94 17.17 6.12
CA THR A 419 18.09 18.07 6.27
C THR A 419 17.79 19.40 5.59
N GLU A 420 18.46 20.46 5.99
CA GLU A 420 18.38 21.73 5.27
C GLU A 420 18.78 21.56 3.80
N ASP A 421 18.26 22.41 2.94
CA ASP A 421 18.62 22.38 1.53
C ASP A 421 20.08 22.80 1.33
N ALA A 422 20.72 22.34 0.26
CA ALA A 422 22.07 22.70 -0.06
C ALA A 422 22.12 24.09 -0.71
N HIS A 423 23.18 24.83 -0.46
CA HIS A 423 23.40 26.15 -1.06
C HIS A 423 23.92 26.04 -2.49
N ASP A 424 24.81 25.08 -2.73
CA ASP A 424 25.40 24.80 -4.03
C ASP A 424 25.77 23.31 -4.16
N GLN A 425 26.40 22.93 -5.26
CA GLN A 425 26.75 21.52 -5.56
C GLN A 425 27.84 20.97 -4.62
N ASP A 426 28.78 21.78 -4.18
CA ASP A 426 29.86 21.33 -3.30
C ASP A 426 29.36 21.14 -1.87
N ASP A 427 28.56 22.08 -1.34
CA ASP A 427 27.86 21.92 -0.07
C ASP A 427 26.93 20.70 -0.08
N MET A 428 26.22 20.45 -1.19
CA MET A 428 25.38 19.26 -1.34
C MET A 428 26.19 17.95 -1.20
N VAL A 429 27.33 17.86 -1.85
CA VAL A 429 28.19 16.66 -1.80
C VAL A 429 28.81 16.49 -0.42
N GLU A 430 29.28 17.57 0.19
CA GLU A 430 29.85 17.55 1.54
C GLU A 430 28.84 17.09 2.58
N ARG A 431 27.62 17.67 2.57
CA ARG A 431 26.51 17.26 3.45
C ARG A 431 26.11 15.80 3.20
N ALA A 432 26.05 15.36 1.94
CA ALA A 432 25.75 13.99 1.59
C ALA A 432 26.76 13.02 2.21
N CYS A 433 28.06 13.31 2.11
CA CYS A 433 29.13 12.51 2.70
C CYS A 433 29.02 12.47 4.24
N ARG A 434 28.83 13.62 4.88
CA ARG A 434 28.70 13.74 6.32
C ARG A 434 27.47 12.97 6.85
N ILE A 435 26.31 13.10 6.21
CA ILE A 435 25.10 12.40 6.58
C ILE A 435 25.24 10.88 6.36
N ALA A 436 25.90 10.45 5.28
CA ALA A 436 26.15 9.03 5.05
C ALA A 436 26.98 8.39 6.18
N VAL A 437 27.94 9.11 6.73
CA VAL A 437 28.72 8.64 7.91
C VAL A 437 27.88 8.66 9.17
N ARG A 438 27.20 9.75 9.45
CA ARG A 438 26.33 9.91 10.64
C ARG A 438 25.26 8.83 10.72
N GLU A 439 24.61 8.52 9.60
CA GLU A 439 23.58 7.47 9.51
C GLU A 439 24.16 6.05 9.33
N SER A 440 25.49 5.89 9.43
CA SER A 440 26.19 4.60 9.34
C SER A 440 26.03 3.87 8.00
N PHE A 441 25.86 4.61 6.89
CA PHE A 441 25.84 4.05 5.54
C PHE A 441 27.23 3.97 4.90
N ALA A 442 28.15 4.83 5.31
CA ALA A 442 29.52 4.86 4.79
C ALA A 442 30.52 5.11 5.92
N LYS A 443 31.78 4.76 5.65
CA LYS A 443 32.93 5.02 6.53
C LYS A 443 33.96 5.87 5.79
N PRO A 444 34.86 6.58 6.50
CA PRO A 444 35.99 7.25 5.89
C PRO A 444 36.78 6.30 4.96
N GLY A 445 37.18 6.80 3.79
CA GLY A 445 37.85 6.03 2.75
C GLY A 445 36.92 5.30 1.78
N GLN A 446 35.63 5.18 2.07
CA GLN A 446 34.66 4.62 1.12
C GLN A 446 34.19 5.68 0.12
N ARG A 447 33.46 5.22 -0.91
CA ARG A 447 32.86 6.05 -1.95
C ARG A 447 31.35 5.96 -1.90
N VAL A 448 30.71 7.08 -2.23
CA VAL A 448 29.26 7.17 -2.44
C VAL A 448 28.99 7.82 -3.80
N ILE A 449 27.78 7.68 -4.32
CA ILE A 449 27.32 8.41 -5.49
C ILE A 449 26.17 9.34 -5.09
N VAL A 450 26.27 10.60 -5.49
CA VAL A 450 25.23 11.62 -5.26
C VAL A 450 24.47 11.83 -6.56
N VAL A 451 23.15 11.75 -6.50
CA VAL A 451 22.21 11.94 -7.62
C VAL A 451 21.28 13.09 -7.30
N ALA A 452 21.20 14.08 -8.16
CA ALA A 452 20.40 15.29 -7.91
C ALA A 452 19.87 15.92 -9.19
N GLY A 453 18.95 16.86 -9.04
CA GLY A 453 18.54 17.82 -10.07
C GLY A 453 19.26 19.15 -9.89
N VAL A 454 19.89 19.65 -10.94
CA VAL A 454 20.60 20.93 -10.98
C VAL A 454 20.02 21.78 -12.12
N PRO A 455 19.71 23.06 -11.92
CA PRO A 455 19.90 23.84 -10.69
C PRO A 455 18.99 23.36 -9.54
N LEU A 456 19.46 23.55 -8.31
CA LEU A 456 18.71 23.18 -7.10
C LEU A 456 17.34 23.87 -7.07
N GLY A 457 16.35 23.22 -6.46
CA GLY A 457 14.99 23.77 -6.37
C GLY A 457 14.11 23.56 -7.62
N THR A 458 14.61 22.88 -8.68
CA THR A 458 13.82 22.52 -9.86
C THR A 458 13.28 21.09 -9.73
N PRO A 459 11.99 20.88 -9.38
CA PRO A 459 11.44 19.54 -9.20
C PRO A 459 11.49 18.72 -10.50
N GLY A 460 11.88 17.44 -10.39
CA GLY A 460 11.88 16.50 -11.52
C GLY A 460 13.07 16.56 -12.45
N ALA A 461 13.98 17.53 -12.28
CA ALA A 461 15.17 17.72 -13.13
C ALA A 461 16.38 16.87 -12.67
N THR A 462 16.19 15.54 -12.45
CA THR A 462 17.34 14.68 -12.12
C THR A 462 18.29 14.59 -13.32
N ASN A 463 19.43 15.29 -13.25
CA ASN A 463 20.38 15.46 -14.38
C ASN A 463 21.85 15.44 -13.96
N MET A 464 22.14 15.27 -12.66
CA MET A 464 23.49 15.24 -12.12
C MET A 464 23.76 13.92 -11.39
N LEU A 465 24.98 13.42 -11.59
CA LEU A 465 25.52 12.26 -10.92
C LEU A 465 27.00 12.56 -10.58
N ARG A 466 27.37 12.42 -9.29
CA ARG A 466 28.76 12.67 -8.84
C ARG A 466 29.22 11.56 -7.89
N ILE A 467 30.36 10.94 -8.18
CA ILE A 467 31.03 10.04 -7.24
C ILE A 467 31.83 10.89 -6.26
N ALA A 468 31.67 10.62 -4.96
CA ALA A 468 32.36 11.33 -3.91
C ALA A 468 33.09 10.35 -2.98
N TYR A 469 34.25 10.77 -2.49
CA TYR A 469 35.05 10.05 -1.50
C TYR A 469 34.69 10.58 -0.10
N ILE A 470 34.50 9.69 0.85
CA ILE A 470 34.30 10.04 2.25
C ILE A 470 35.65 10.38 2.86
N GLY A 471 35.92 11.65 3.08
CA GLY A 471 37.12 12.15 3.74
C GLY A 471 37.18 11.78 5.22
N ALA A 472 38.36 11.84 5.82
CA ALA A 472 38.57 11.60 7.25
C ALA A 472 37.82 12.63 8.13
N ASP A 473 37.59 13.84 7.64
CA ASP A 473 36.92 14.92 8.35
C ASP A 473 35.40 14.78 8.36
N ALA A 474 34.82 13.96 7.47
CA ALA A 474 33.38 13.69 7.46
C ALA A 474 32.86 13.00 8.75
N ALA A 475 33.74 12.49 9.58
CA ALA A 475 33.44 11.85 10.87
C ALA A 475 33.57 12.79 12.09
N LYS A 476 34.04 14.03 11.90
CA LYS A 476 34.41 14.92 13.02
C LYS A 476 33.32 15.92 13.45
N ASN A 477 32.15 15.97 12.78
CA ASN A 477 31.07 16.90 13.06
C ASN A 477 29.72 16.22 13.22
#